data_f6aadfd1e3aeae44e25b5e69030685f7
#
_entry.id   f6aadfd1e3aeae44e25b5e69030685f7
#
_cell.length_a   1.000
_cell.length_b   1.000
_cell.length_c   1.000
_cell.angle_alpha   90.00
_cell.angle_beta   90.00
_cell.angle_gamma   90.00
#
_symmetry.space_group_name_H-M   'P 1'
#
loop_
_entity.id
_entity.type
_entity.pdbx_description
1 polymer ?
#
loop_
_entity_poly.entity_id
_entity_poly.type
_entity_poly.pdbx_seq_one_letter_code
_entity_poly.pdbx_strand_id
1 'polypeptide(L)'
;MSQSGLNDSAKMPPPVVPSDTIAQPTVRAIMSTRAVTVTMDDSLARARELFNEHHFHHLLVVQGPTLLGIISDRDLLKAVSPHIGTLSETDRDRATLNKRAHQIMSRKLITVAADTTVEAAAQLLLEHRVSCLPVVTTAGLLEGIITWRDLLREYLRHTPSGG
;
A
#
# COMPACT_ATOMS: atom_id res chain seq x y z
N MET A 1 54.01 -53.95 -28.04
CA MET A 1 54.24 -53.38 -26.68
C MET A 1 53.64 -51.99 -26.71
N SER A 2 52.44 -51.91 -26.19
CA SER A 2 51.60 -50.72 -26.23
C SER A 2 51.61 -50.03 -24.86
N GLN A 3 51.87 -48.77 -24.85
CA GLN A 3 51.67 -47.98 -23.67
C GLN A 3 50.54 -47.00 -23.93
N SER A 4 49.44 -47.23 -23.21
CA SER A 4 48.26 -46.36 -23.15
C SER A 4 48.55 -45.24 -22.18
N GLY A 5 48.64 -44.02 -22.69
CA GLY A 5 48.62 -42.81 -21.82
C GLY A 5 47.20 -42.43 -21.45
N LEU A 6 46.87 -42.57 -20.17
CA LEU A 6 45.68 -42.01 -19.58
C LEU A 6 45.87 -40.50 -19.36
N ASN A 7 45.22 -39.71 -20.18
CA ASN A 7 45.13 -38.26 -19.97
C ASN A 7 43.83 -37.98 -19.18
N ASP A 8 43.92 -38.02 -17.85
CA ASP A 8 42.87 -37.63 -16.95
C ASP A 8 42.94 -36.09 -16.75
N SER A 9 42.35 -35.38 -17.69
CA SER A 9 42.15 -33.96 -17.56
C SER A 9 41.00 -33.73 -16.56
N ALA A 10 41.35 -33.66 -15.31
CA ALA A 10 40.42 -33.21 -14.24
C ALA A 10 39.83 -31.85 -14.62
N LYS A 11 38.62 -31.89 -15.16
CA LYS A 11 37.80 -30.70 -15.44
C LYS A 11 37.40 -30.05 -14.11
N MET A 12 38.15 -29.01 -13.75
CA MET A 12 37.76 -28.17 -12.62
C MET A 12 36.31 -27.68 -12.81
N PRO A 13 35.45 -27.82 -11.79
CA PRO A 13 34.13 -27.21 -11.85
C PRO A 13 34.28 -25.68 -11.98
N PRO A 14 33.38 -25.02 -12.71
CA PRO A 14 33.43 -23.55 -12.84
C PRO A 14 33.35 -22.90 -11.46
N PRO A 15 34.00 -21.75 -11.26
CA PRO A 15 33.94 -21.04 -9.97
C PRO A 15 32.50 -20.74 -9.67
N VAL A 16 32.03 -21.15 -8.47
CA VAL A 16 30.77 -20.74 -7.93
C VAL A 16 30.91 -19.25 -7.62
N VAL A 17 30.41 -18.41 -8.53
CA VAL A 17 30.19 -17.00 -8.22
C VAL A 17 29.19 -16.97 -7.07
N PRO A 18 29.52 -16.37 -5.92
CA PRO A 18 28.50 -16.14 -4.89
C PRO A 18 27.41 -15.32 -5.58
N SER A 19 26.20 -15.86 -5.63
CA SER A 19 25.05 -15.05 -5.93
C SER A 19 24.99 -14.03 -4.80
N ASP A 20 25.45 -12.81 -5.03
CA ASP A 20 25.09 -11.68 -4.20
C ASP A 20 23.57 -11.63 -4.21
N THR A 21 22.97 -12.29 -3.23
CA THR A 21 21.57 -12.13 -2.92
C THR A 21 21.46 -10.72 -2.40
N ILE A 22 21.32 -9.76 -3.29
CA ILE A 22 20.91 -8.41 -2.96
C ILE A 22 19.58 -8.60 -2.24
N ALA A 23 19.60 -8.42 -0.92
CA ALA A 23 18.39 -8.55 -0.10
C ALA A 23 17.34 -7.62 -0.71
N GLN A 24 16.27 -8.22 -1.23
CA GLN A 24 15.21 -7.43 -1.85
C GLN A 24 14.60 -6.47 -0.83
N PRO A 25 14.37 -5.22 -1.19
CA PRO A 25 13.77 -4.26 -0.29
C PRO A 25 12.39 -4.75 0.16
N THR A 26 12.09 -4.57 1.44
CA THR A 26 10.80 -4.93 2.02
C THR A 26 9.89 -3.70 2.13
N VAL A 27 8.61 -3.94 2.29
CA VAL A 27 7.60 -2.91 2.52
C VAL A 27 7.99 -2.00 3.67
N ARG A 28 8.58 -2.53 4.74
CA ARG A 28 9.08 -1.77 5.90
C ARG A 28 10.01 -0.63 5.51
N ALA A 29 10.85 -0.83 4.50
CA ALA A 29 11.83 0.17 4.08
C ALA A 29 11.21 1.39 3.38
N ILE A 30 10.02 1.23 2.80
CA ILE A 30 9.40 2.25 1.93
C ILE A 30 8.00 2.68 2.35
N MET A 31 7.36 1.96 3.28
CA MET A 31 6.01 2.31 3.77
C MET A 31 6.00 3.63 4.53
N SER A 32 4.85 4.29 4.54
CA SER A 32 4.58 5.39 5.46
C SER A 32 4.03 4.84 6.77
N THR A 33 4.68 5.16 7.89
CA THR A 33 4.20 4.85 9.24
C THR A 33 3.23 5.90 9.77
N ARG A 34 3.08 7.03 9.07
CA ARG A 34 2.17 8.13 9.41
C ARG A 34 0.89 8.04 8.58
N ALA A 35 0.22 6.90 8.64
CA ALA A 35 -1.08 6.76 8.01
C ALA A 35 -2.10 7.63 8.73
N VAL A 36 -2.91 8.39 7.96
CA VAL A 36 -4.01 9.16 8.54
C VAL A 36 -5.20 8.23 8.74
N THR A 37 -5.77 8.26 9.92
CA THR A 37 -6.83 7.34 10.33
C THR A 37 -8.06 8.09 10.82
N VAL A 38 -9.20 7.41 10.75
CA VAL A 38 -10.47 7.81 11.38
C VAL A 38 -11.04 6.62 12.14
N THR A 39 -11.96 6.90 13.04
CA THR A 39 -12.74 5.87 13.72
C THR A 39 -14.01 5.52 12.93
N MET A 40 -14.68 4.43 13.28
CA MET A 40 -15.95 4.04 12.65
C MET A 40 -17.05 5.10 12.79
N ASP A 41 -17.02 5.87 13.89
CA ASP A 41 -18.04 6.84 14.24
C ASP A 41 -17.72 8.27 13.78
N ASP A 42 -16.55 8.49 13.17
CA ASP A 42 -16.22 9.77 12.58
C ASP A 42 -17.16 10.10 11.41
N SER A 43 -17.52 11.37 11.30
CA SER A 43 -18.43 11.84 10.26
C SER A 43 -17.73 11.95 8.90
N LEU A 44 -18.50 11.91 7.81
CA LEU A 44 -17.98 12.18 6.48
C LEU A 44 -17.51 13.62 6.33
N ALA A 45 -18.02 14.57 7.14
CA ALA A 45 -17.47 15.91 7.22
C ALA A 45 -15.99 15.85 7.63
N ARG A 46 -15.68 15.10 8.69
CA ARG A 46 -14.30 14.93 9.17
C ARG A 46 -13.41 14.23 8.13
N ALA A 47 -13.92 13.17 7.49
CA ALA A 47 -13.19 12.49 6.41
C ALA A 47 -12.88 13.46 5.25
N ARG A 48 -13.84 14.31 4.87
CA ARG A 48 -13.66 15.31 3.82
C ARG A 48 -12.60 16.36 4.18
N GLU A 49 -12.58 16.84 5.40
CA GLU A 49 -11.56 17.77 5.89
C GLU A 49 -10.16 17.15 5.74
N LEU A 50 -9.98 15.91 6.21
CA LEU A 50 -8.70 15.20 6.13
C LEU A 50 -8.23 15.00 4.70
N PHE A 51 -9.12 14.61 3.77
CA PHE A 51 -8.77 14.50 2.35
C PHE A 51 -8.33 15.83 1.75
N ASN A 52 -9.01 16.92 2.10
CA ASN A 52 -8.68 18.26 1.59
C ASN A 52 -7.36 18.80 2.17
N GLU A 53 -7.10 18.52 3.45
CA GLU A 53 -5.94 19.02 4.17
C GLU A 53 -4.64 18.32 3.73
N HIS A 54 -4.70 17.01 3.53
CA HIS A 54 -3.51 16.19 3.33
C HIS A 54 -3.27 15.72 1.90
N HIS A 55 -4.23 15.92 0.98
CA HIS A 55 -4.13 15.54 -0.44
C HIS A 55 -3.78 14.06 -0.71
N PHE A 56 -4.16 13.16 0.18
CA PHE A 56 -4.08 11.72 -0.04
C PHE A 56 -5.42 11.17 -0.54
N HIS A 57 -5.46 9.89 -0.93
CA HIS A 57 -6.63 9.27 -1.57
C HIS A 57 -7.30 8.18 -0.73
N HIS A 58 -6.74 7.86 0.44
CA HIS A 58 -7.23 6.79 1.30
C HIS A 58 -7.13 7.17 2.77
N LEU A 59 -8.19 6.89 3.52
CA LEU A 59 -8.27 6.96 4.97
C LEU A 59 -8.43 5.56 5.52
N LEU A 60 -7.64 5.21 6.51
CA LEU A 60 -7.76 3.95 7.22
C LEU A 60 -8.74 4.10 8.39
N VAL A 61 -9.68 3.18 8.50
CA VAL A 61 -10.65 3.16 9.60
C VAL A 61 -10.15 2.18 10.66
N VAL A 62 -9.97 2.67 11.89
CA VAL A 62 -9.37 1.90 12.98
C VAL A 62 -10.23 1.90 14.23
N GLN A 63 -10.00 0.91 15.07
CA GLN A 63 -10.44 0.88 16.46
C GLN A 63 -9.23 0.62 17.36
N GLY A 64 -8.78 1.64 18.06
CA GLY A 64 -7.47 1.60 18.71
C GLY A 64 -6.38 1.34 17.64
N PRO A 65 -5.51 0.34 17.82
CA PRO A 65 -4.49 0.00 16.84
C PRO A 65 -4.99 -0.93 15.71
N THR A 66 -6.21 -1.47 15.82
CA THR A 66 -6.75 -2.50 14.90
C THR A 66 -7.33 -1.84 13.66
N LEU A 67 -6.92 -2.31 12.48
CA LEU A 67 -7.47 -1.90 11.20
C LEU A 67 -8.83 -2.57 10.96
N LEU A 68 -9.86 -1.78 10.67
CA LEU A 68 -11.24 -2.25 10.43
C LEU A 68 -11.72 -2.04 9.01
N GLY A 69 -11.22 -1.03 8.34
CA GLY A 69 -11.69 -0.67 7.01
C GLY A 69 -10.82 0.38 6.31
N ILE A 70 -11.24 0.72 5.11
CA ILE A 70 -10.62 1.76 4.30
C ILE A 70 -11.69 2.57 3.58
N ILE A 71 -11.48 3.87 3.45
CA ILE A 71 -12.32 4.79 2.70
C ILE A 71 -11.43 5.46 1.65
N SER A 72 -11.84 5.42 0.39
CA SER A 72 -11.22 6.23 -0.65
C SER A 72 -11.93 7.59 -0.80
N ASP A 73 -11.24 8.56 -1.39
CA ASP A 73 -11.84 9.83 -1.81
C ASP A 73 -13.05 9.62 -2.74
N ARG A 74 -13.01 8.59 -3.60
CA ARG A 74 -14.12 8.20 -4.47
C ARG A 74 -15.34 7.69 -3.70
N ASP A 75 -15.14 6.93 -2.62
CA ASP A 75 -16.22 6.46 -1.76
C ASP A 75 -16.90 7.64 -1.07
N LEU A 76 -16.11 8.60 -0.61
CA LEU A 76 -16.62 9.84 -0.05
C LEU A 76 -17.45 10.62 -1.07
N LEU A 77 -16.92 10.83 -2.28
CA LEU A 77 -17.62 11.55 -3.35
C LEU A 77 -18.96 10.91 -3.74
N LYS A 78 -19.06 9.58 -3.70
CA LYS A 78 -20.31 8.86 -3.96
C LYS A 78 -21.33 8.99 -2.83
N ALA A 79 -20.87 9.17 -1.60
CA ALA A 79 -21.71 9.17 -0.40
C ALA A 79 -22.22 10.56 0.00
N VAL A 80 -21.51 11.61 -0.42
CA VAL A 80 -21.80 13.02 -0.12
C VAL A 80 -22.51 13.66 -1.31
N SER A 81 -23.46 14.55 -1.05
CA SER A 81 -24.17 15.27 -2.11
C SER A 81 -23.19 16.13 -2.94
N PRO A 82 -23.31 16.12 -4.29
CA PRO A 82 -22.51 16.98 -5.14
C PRO A 82 -22.83 18.47 -5.00
N HIS A 83 -23.94 18.83 -4.33
CA HIS A 83 -24.33 20.21 -4.11
C HIS A 83 -23.66 20.86 -2.89
N ILE A 84 -22.91 20.10 -2.10
CA ILE A 84 -22.17 20.63 -0.95
C ILE A 84 -21.19 21.72 -1.37
N GLY A 85 -21.33 22.90 -0.74
CA GLY A 85 -20.50 24.08 -1.03
C GLY A 85 -20.94 24.87 -2.27
N THR A 86 -22.10 24.55 -2.87
CA THR A 86 -22.68 25.31 -3.98
C THR A 86 -23.79 26.24 -3.48
N LEU A 87 -24.18 27.20 -4.32
CA LEU A 87 -25.33 28.11 -4.05
C LEU A 87 -26.68 27.37 -3.96
N SER A 88 -26.74 26.14 -4.48
CA SER A 88 -27.94 25.27 -4.46
C SER A 88 -27.98 24.32 -3.26
N GLU A 89 -27.03 24.45 -2.33
CA GLU A 89 -26.94 23.57 -1.15
C GLU A 89 -28.15 23.68 -0.26
N THR A 90 -28.73 22.53 0.10
CA THR A 90 -29.86 22.42 1.00
C THR A 90 -29.44 21.74 2.32
N ASP A 91 -30.29 21.80 3.35
CA ASP A 91 -30.06 21.08 4.61
C ASP A 91 -30.00 19.56 4.41
N ARG A 92 -30.72 19.03 3.41
CA ARG A 92 -30.67 17.62 3.05
C ARG A 92 -29.28 17.24 2.47
N ASP A 93 -28.67 18.13 1.70
CA ASP A 93 -27.32 17.92 1.18
C ASP A 93 -26.31 17.92 2.32
N ARG A 94 -26.41 18.86 3.25
CA ARG A 94 -25.56 18.92 4.47
C ARG A 94 -25.70 17.66 5.32
N ALA A 95 -26.90 17.11 5.43
CA ALA A 95 -27.14 15.89 6.19
C ALA A 95 -26.33 14.70 5.68
N THR A 96 -25.91 14.70 4.40
CA THR A 96 -25.04 13.64 3.87
C THR A 96 -23.66 13.60 4.52
N LEU A 97 -23.17 14.74 5.01
CA LEU A 97 -21.90 14.86 5.74
C LEU A 97 -21.97 14.28 7.16
N ASN A 98 -23.19 14.12 7.71
CA ASN A 98 -23.38 13.51 9.04
C ASN A 98 -23.32 11.98 9.04
N LYS A 99 -23.30 11.35 7.87
CA LYS A 99 -23.05 9.91 7.76
C LYS A 99 -21.73 9.56 8.42
N ARG A 100 -21.63 8.30 8.89
CA ARG A 100 -20.47 7.79 9.62
C ARG A 100 -19.53 7.01 8.70
N ALA A 101 -18.26 6.98 9.03
CA ALA A 101 -17.22 6.27 8.30
C ALA A 101 -17.60 4.79 8.05
N HIS A 102 -18.16 4.09 9.07
CA HIS A 102 -18.57 2.69 8.96
C HIS A 102 -19.65 2.42 7.91
N GLN A 103 -20.41 3.45 7.50
CA GLN A 103 -21.49 3.32 6.50
C GLN A 103 -20.97 3.25 5.07
N ILE A 104 -19.74 3.75 4.83
CA ILE A 104 -19.15 3.81 3.48
C ILE A 104 -17.84 3.06 3.34
N MET A 105 -17.19 2.69 4.44
CA MET A 105 -15.90 2.01 4.40
C MET A 105 -16.00 0.63 3.73
N SER A 106 -14.98 0.26 2.99
CA SER A 106 -14.77 -1.12 2.57
C SER A 106 -14.15 -1.91 3.73
N ARG A 107 -14.75 -3.06 4.03
CA ARG A 107 -14.22 -4.05 4.98
C ARG A 107 -13.42 -5.15 4.28
N LYS A 108 -13.52 -5.23 2.96
CA LYS A 108 -12.72 -6.15 2.16
C LYS A 108 -11.33 -5.52 1.98
N LEU A 109 -10.43 -5.86 2.88
CA LEU A 109 -9.08 -5.31 2.91
C LEU A 109 -8.10 -6.27 2.22
N ILE A 110 -7.23 -5.72 1.41
CA ILE A 110 -6.02 -6.38 0.93
C ILE A 110 -4.88 -5.75 1.74
N THR A 111 -4.21 -6.51 2.56
CA THR A 111 -3.16 -6.05 3.47
C THR A 111 -1.86 -6.81 3.23
N VAL A 112 -0.77 -6.26 3.71
CA VAL A 112 0.55 -6.90 3.67
C VAL A 112 1.23 -6.81 5.04
N ALA A 113 2.17 -7.69 5.29
CA ALA A 113 3.09 -7.57 6.41
C ALA A 113 4.27 -6.66 6.04
N ALA A 114 4.91 -6.09 7.05
CA ALA A 114 6.02 -5.15 6.82
C ALA A 114 7.29 -5.82 6.22
N ASP A 115 7.44 -7.14 6.39
CA ASP A 115 8.52 -7.95 5.83
C ASP A 115 8.22 -8.49 4.40
N THR A 116 7.03 -8.25 3.86
CA THR A 116 6.69 -8.53 2.46
C THR A 116 7.67 -7.80 1.54
N THR A 117 8.13 -8.47 0.47
CA THR A 117 8.99 -7.81 -0.52
C THR A 117 8.24 -6.73 -1.31
N VAL A 118 8.94 -5.72 -1.75
CA VAL A 118 8.39 -4.64 -2.58
C VAL A 118 7.77 -5.19 -3.86
N GLU A 119 8.39 -6.20 -4.46
CA GLU A 119 7.88 -6.88 -5.65
C GLU A 119 6.54 -7.58 -5.36
N ALA A 120 6.44 -8.36 -4.29
CA ALA A 120 5.20 -9.03 -3.91
C ALA A 120 4.08 -8.02 -3.61
N ALA A 121 4.38 -6.90 -2.95
CA ALA A 121 3.42 -5.82 -2.74
C ALA A 121 2.95 -5.19 -4.05
N ALA A 122 3.86 -4.99 -5.02
CA ALA A 122 3.52 -4.50 -6.35
C ALA A 122 2.57 -5.44 -7.09
N GLN A 123 2.82 -6.76 -7.02
CA GLN A 123 1.97 -7.77 -7.62
C GLN A 123 0.56 -7.75 -7.02
N LEU A 124 0.43 -7.64 -5.69
CA LEU A 124 -0.86 -7.53 -5.02
C LEU A 124 -1.66 -6.30 -5.44
N LEU A 125 -1.01 -5.12 -5.58
CA LEU A 125 -1.67 -3.92 -6.09
C LEU A 125 -2.26 -4.13 -7.50
N LEU A 126 -1.49 -4.77 -8.38
CA LEU A 126 -1.91 -5.03 -9.76
C LEU A 126 -3.03 -6.09 -9.83
N GLU A 127 -2.86 -7.21 -9.14
CA GLU A 127 -3.79 -8.33 -9.14
C GLU A 127 -5.17 -7.93 -8.60
N HIS A 128 -5.17 -7.24 -7.46
CA HIS A 128 -6.39 -6.80 -6.80
C HIS A 128 -6.93 -5.45 -7.31
N ARG A 129 -6.19 -4.79 -8.22
CA ARG A 129 -6.54 -3.48 -8.79
C ARG A 129 -6.79 -2.42 -7.71
N VAL A 130 -5.99 -2.45 -6.65
CA VAL A 130 -6.01 -1.45 -5.58
C VAL A 130 -4.82 -0.52 -5.70
N SER A 131 -4.92 0.68 -5.15
CA SER A 131 -3.87 1.70 -5.24
C SER A 131 -3.06 1.87 -3.95
N CYS A 132 -3.44 1.17 -2.89
CA CYS A 132 -2.70 1.11 -1.64
C CYS A 132 -2.93 -0.23 -0.93
N LEU A 133 -2.00 -0.57 -0.05
CA LEU A 133 -2.09 -1.72 0.85
C LEU A 133 -1.80 -1.23 2.27
N PRO A 134 -2.74 -1.36 3.20
CA PRO A 134 -2.44 -1.20 4.61
C PRO A 134 -1.42 -2.25 5.05
N VAL A 135 -0.47 -1.83 5.87
CA VAL A 135 0.56 -2.71 6.44
C VAL A 135 0.16 -3.04 7.86
N VAL A 136 0.02 -4.34 8.14
CA VAL A 136 -0.48 -4.82 9.43
C VAL A 136 0.39 -5.93 9.99
N THR A 137 0.38 -6.06 11.31
CA THR A 137 0.96 -7.24 11.99
C THR A 137 0.08 -8.47 11.77
N THR A 138 0.58 -9.64 12.15
CA THR A 138 -0.19 -10.91 12.16
C THR A 138 -1.42 -10.85 13.07
N ALA A 139 -1.42 -9.95 14.06
CA ALA A 139 -2.57 -9.67 14.93
C ALA A 139 -3.57 -8.65 14.34
N GLY A 140 -3.35 -8.15 13.12
CA GLY A 140 -4.22 -7.14 12.48
C GLY A 140 -4.01 -5.71 12.97
N LEU A 141 -2.91 -5.44 13.67
CA LEU A 141 -2.58 -4.09 14.13
C LEU A 141 -1.94 -3.29 13.01
N LEU A 142 -2.39 -2.06 12.84
CA LEU A 142 -1.88 -1.17 11.80
C LEU A 142 -0.44 -0.74 12.09
N GLU A 143 0.46 -0.98 11.14
CA GLU A 143 1.85 -0.52 11.17
C GLU A 143 2.10 0.65 10.20
N GLY A 144 1.34 0.73 9.12
CA GLY A 144 1.52 1.76 8.12
C GLY A 144 0.67 1.54 6.87
N ILE A 145 1.06 2.21 5.81
CA ILE A 145 0.45 2.11 4.49
C ILE A 145 1.52 2.18 3.40
N ILE A 146 1.36 1.40 2.35
CA ILE A 146 2.15 1.51 1.12
C ILE A 146 1.22 1.78 -0.06
N THR A 147 1.66 2.63 -0.97
CA THR A 147 0.93 3.00 -2.18
C THR A 147 1.76 2.70 -3.43
N TRP A 148 1.12 2.68 -4.60
CA TRP A 148 1.83 2.55 -5.88
C TRP A 148 2.88 3.68 -6.09
N ARG A 149 2.67 4.86 -5.47
CA ARG A 149 3.63 5.98 -5.53
C ARG A 149 4.92 5.65 -4.78
N ASP A 150 4.82 4.94 -3.67
CA ASP A 150 5.99 4.54 -2.89
C ASP A 150 6.80 3.51 -3.65
N LEU A 151 6.14 2.57 -4.33
CA LEU A 151 6.78 1.61 -5.23
C LEU A 151 7.48 2.30 -6.41
N LEU A 152 6.81 3.29 -7.01
CA LEU A 152 7.40 4.03 -8.12
C LEU A 152 8.61 4.86 -7.69
N ARG A 153 8.57 5.49 -6.50
CA ARG A 153 9.74 6.19 -5.95
C ARG A 153 10.90 5.25 -5.71
N GLU A 154 10.62 4.06 -5.20
CA GLU A 154 11.65 3.05 -4.97
C GLU A 154 12.27 2.57 -6.28
N TYR A 155 11.46 2.30 -7.28
CA TYR A 155 11.93 1.97 -8.62
C TYR A 155 12.87 3.04 -9.18
N LEU A 156 12.49 4.32 -9.08
CA LEU A 156 13.31 5.44 -9.58
C LEU A 156 14.63 5.61 -8.83
N ARG A 157 14.72 5.21 -7.56
CA ARG A 157 15.99 5.23 -6.80
C ARG A 157 17.02 4.23 -7.32
N HIS A 158 16.54 3.12 -7.85
CA HIS A 158 17.38 2.02 -8.36
C HIS A 158 17.62 2.09 -9.86
N THR A 159 16.95 3.00 -10.57
CA THR A 159 17.18 3.21 -12.00
C THR A 159 18.39 4.14 -12.15
N PRO A 160 19.50 3.71 -12.77
CA PRO A 160 20.62 4.59 -13.05
C PRO A 160 20.11 5.75 -13.90
N SER A 161 20.41 6.99 -13.48
CA SER A 161 20.12 8.18 -14.29
C SER A 161 20.89 8.03 -15.57
N GLY A 162 20.20 7.68 -16.66
CA GLY A 162 20.78 7.65 -18.00
C GLY A 162 21.31 9.04 -18.33
N GLY A 163 22.62 9.13 -18.51
CA GLY A 163 23.28 10.33 -18.97
C GLY A 163 22.92 10.66 -20.43
#